data_a90dc0917f587581c7a61651a4254c41
#
_entry.id   a90dc0917f587581c7a61651a4254c41
#
_cell.length_a   1.000
_cell.length_b   1.000
_cell.length_c   1.000
_cell.angle_alpha   90.00
_cell.angle_beta   90.00
_cell.angle_gamma   90.00
#
_symmetry.space_group_name_H-M   'P 1'
#
loop_
_entity.id
_entity.type
_entity.pdbx_description
1 polymer ?
#
loop_
_entity_poly.entity_id
_entity_poly.type
_entity_poly.pdbx_seq_one_letter_code
_entity_poly.pdbx_strand_id
1 'polypeptide(L)'
;MKKTILVILTAAVTVASSQAQILVAAWDFQTTTTGGTAIAAAPAIPKVYTANFGAGSLYFNGTNGSSNWFVPASGTTNTELNAFAGSNVNTTASDGTLLSPATTGSAALAVLGGLGGTAANGKSAVFTFNMAGRSNLAISLTAQRTSTGFTTQLWEYSADGGNNWFNIGSFAGGTTAGTIRTSFADTGTLSFAAFSGLDGVADARVRVTFGGATASSGNNRLDNIQFNAVPEPSSSVLMLLGAGALVGIRSLRRKQS
;
A
#
# COMPACT_ATOMS: atom_id res chain seq x y z
N MET A 1 52.11 7.33 -2.97
CA MET A 1 51.32 6.07 -2.97
C MET A 1 50.23 5.97 -1.88
N LYS A 2 50.21 6.82 -0.87
CA LYS A 2 49.16 6.79 0.19
C LYS A 2 47.74 7.30 -0.21
N LYS A 3 47.64 8.08 -1.30
CA LYS A 3 46.35 8.70 -1.74
C LYS A 3 45.44 7.75 -2.56
N THR A 4 46.00 6.71 -3.20
CA THR A 4 45.25 5.80 -4.08
C THR A 4 44.42 4.76 -3.30
N ILE A 5 44.81 4.41 -2.09
CA ILE A 5 44.15 3.40 -1.26
C ILE A 5 42.86 3.93 -0.67
N LEU A 6 42.78 5.22 -0.37
CA LEU A 6 41.58 5.84 0.21
C LEU A 6 40.43 5.94 -0.81
N VAL A 7 40.72 6.14 -2.09
CA VAL A 7 39.73 6.26 -3.16
C VAL A 7 39.02 4.92 -3.42
N ILE A 8 39.74 3.79 -3.34
CA ILE A 8 39.20 2.44 -3.59
C ILE A 8 38.25 2.03 -2.45
N LEU A 9 38.53 2.41 -1.21
CA LEU A 9 37.68 2.09 -0.06
C LEU A 9 36.39 2.91 -0.08
N THR A 10 36.45 4.15 -0.52
CA THR A 10 35.29 5.04 -0.62
C THR A 10 34.34 4.61 -1.76
N ALA A 11 34.88 4.13 -2.88
CA ALA A 11 34.08 3.63 -3.99
C ALA A 11 33.33 2.32 -3.67
N ALA A 12 33.89 1.45 -2.82
CA ALA A 12 33.23 0.20 -2.41
C ALA A 12 32.02 0.45 -1.47
N VAL A 13 32.02 1.53 -0.72
CA VAL A 13 30.91 1.89 0.21
C VAL A 13 29.73 2.54 -0.54
N THR A 14 29.99 3.21 -1.66
CA THR A 14 28.93 3.93 -2.40
C THR A 14 28.09 3.06 -3.34
N VAL A 15 28.54 1.84 -3.66
CA VAL A 15 27.80 0.93 -4.56
C VAL A 15 26.65 0.18 -3.86
N ALA A 16 26.59 0.22 -2.53
CA ALA A 16 25.60 -0.55 -1.75
C ALA A 16 24.23 0.14 -1.58
N SER A 17 23.97 1.31 -2.17
CA SER A 17 22.87 2.16 -1.67
C SER A 17 21.71 2.47 -2.61
N SER A 18 21.58 1.83 -3.77
CA SER A 18 20.35 2.01 -4.56
C SER A 18 19.74 0.68 -4.96
N GLN A 19 19.07 0.04 -4.01
CA GLN A 19 18.15 -1.03 -4.37
C GLN A 19 16.84 -0.43 -4.85
N ALA A 20 16.37 -0.89 -6.02
CA ALA A 20 15.06 -0.48 -6.52
C ALA A 20 13.96 -0.96 -5.58
N GLN A 21 12.92 -0.14 -5.41
CA GLN A 21 11.72 -0.56 -4.72
C GLN A 21 11.09 -1.76 -5.40
N ILE A 22 10.58 -2.69 -4.61
CA ILE A 22 9.82 -3.85 -5.05
C ILE A 22 8.40 -3.76 -4.51
N LEU A 23 7.45 -4.31 -5.27
CA LEU A 23 6.08 -4.44 -4.83
C LEU A 23 5.98 -5.52 -3.75
N VAL A 24 5.48 -5.17 -2.57
CA VAL A 24 5.20 -6.08 -1.46
C VAL A 24 3.81 -6.69 -1.60
N ALA A 25 2.81 -5.84 -1.75
CA ALA A 25 1.42 -6.23 -1.94
C ALA A 25 0.66 -5.12 -2.67
N ALA A 26 -0.34 -5.49 -3.48
CA ALA A 26 -1.22 -4.52 -4.11
C ALA A 26 -2.62 -5.06 -4.39
N TRP A 27 -3.61 -4.14 -4.40
CA TRP A 27 -5.02 -4.39 -4.66
C TRP A 27 -5.52 -3.47 -5.76
N ASP A 28 -5.90 -4.06 -6.91
CA ASP A 28 -6.53 -3.37 -8.03
C ASP A 28 -8.03 -3.68 -8.14
N PHE A 29 -8.55 -4.53 -7.25
CA PHE A 29 -9.95 -4.94 -7.17
C PHE A 29 -10.57 -5.44 -8.48
N GLN A 30 -9.76 -5.90 -9.41
CA GLN A 30 -10.23 -6.38 -10.70
C GLN A 30 -10.78 -7.82 -10.61
N THR A 31 -11.85 -8.09 -11.34
CA THR A 31 -12.37 -9.46 -11.54
C THR A 31 -11.52 -10.26 -12.53
N THR A 32 -10.73 -9.56 -13.34
CA THR A 32 -9.73 -10.16 -14.25
C THR A 32 -8.45 -9.33 -14.12
N THR A 33 -7.40 -9.95 -13.63
CA THR A 33 -6.11 -9.30 -13.38
C THR A 33 -5.01 -10.02 -14.14
N THR A 34 -4.28 -9.28 -14.98
CA THR A 34 -3.15 -9.85 -15.74
C THR A 34 -1.93 -9.95 -14.84
N GLY A 35 -1.40 -11.16 -14.64
CA GLY A 35 -0.19 -11.43 -13.85
C GLY A 35 -0.39 -11.42 -12.34
N GLY A 36 -1.65 -11.33 -11.87
CA GLY A 36 -2.00 -11.38 -10.45
C GLY A 36 -3.20 -12.29 -10.18
N THR A 37 -3.78 -12.18 -8.99
CA THR A 37 -4.98 -12.92 -8.57
C THR A 37 -6.21 -12.04 -8.69
N ALA A 38 -7.18 -12.45 -9.51
CA ALA A 38 -8.45 -11.74 -9.65
C ALA A 38 -9.31 -11.85 -8.38
N ILE A 39 -10.09 -10.82 -8.06
CA ILE A 39 -11.10 -10.88 -6.99
C ILE A 39 -12.39 -11.52 -7.49
N ALA A 40 -13.19 -12.08 -6.59
CA ALA A 40 -14.49 -12.61 -6.94
C ALA A 40 -15.45 -11.51 -7.40
N ALA A 41 -16.18 -11.77 -8.50
CA ALA A 41 -17.23 -10.86 -8.96
C ALA A 41 -18.41 -10.82 -7.98
N ALA A 42 -19.15 -9.69 -7.98
CA ALA A 42 -20.49 -9.66 -7.37
C ALA A 42 -21.35 -10.84 -7.91
N PRO A 43 -22.24 -11.47 -7.08
CA PRO A 43 -22.87 -10.87 -5.90
C PRO A 43 -22.14 -11.09 -4.57
N ALA A 44 -21.12 -11.93 -4.53
CA ALA A 44 -20.37 -12.16 -3.30
C ALA A 44 -19.38 -11.01 -3.10
N ILE A 45 -19.63 -10.16 -2.11
CA ILE A 45 -18.69 -9.12 -1.67
C ILE A 45 -17.96 -9.68 -0.47
N PRO A 46 -16.72 -10.15 -0.63
CA PRO A 46 -15.94 -10.64 0.50
C PRO A 46 -15.62 -9.47 1.44
N LYS A 47 -15.48 -9.76 2.72
CA LYS A 47 -14.96 -8.80 3.72
C LYS A 47 -13.46 -8.97 3.94
N VAL A 48 -12.84 -9.89 3.23
CA VAL A 48 -11.40 -10.12 3.20
C VAL A 48 -10.98 -10.22 1.74
N TYR A 49 -10.05 -9.38 1.35
CA TYR A 49 -9.50 -9.34 -0.01
C TYR A 49 -8.03 -9.73 0.03
N THR A 50 -7.69 -10.86 -0.58
CA THR A 50 -6.29 -11.19 -0.83
C THR A 50 -5.69 -10.19 -1.82
N ALA A 51 -4.43 -9.86 -1.67
CA ALA A 51 -3.73 -8.99 -2.61
C ALA A 51 -3.79 -9.56 -4.03
N ASN A 52 -4.07 -8.69 -5.02
CA ASN A 52 -4.04 -9.07 -6.43
C ASN A 52 -2.61 -9.35 -6.90
N PHE A 53 -1.63 -8.63 -6.35
CA PHE A 53 -0.21 -8.76 -6.61
C PHE A 53 0.58 -8.83 -5.31
N GLY A 54 1.66 -9.62 -5.29
CA GLY A 54 2.45 -9.83 -4.08
C GLY A 54 1.73 -10.69 -3.06
N ALA A 55 1.94 -10.44 -1.77
CA ALA A 55 1.35 -11.23 -0.68
C ALA A 55 0.84 -10.33 0.45
N GLY A 56 -0.46 -10.45 0.73
CA GLY A 56 -1.12 -9.68 1.78
C GLY A 56 -2.62 -9.91 1.81
N SER A 57 -3.28 -9.39 2.84
CA SER A 57 -4.74 -9.44 2.98
C SER A 57 -5.27 -8.11 3.50
N LEU A 58 -6.42 -7.70 3.00
CA LEU A 58 -7.18 -6.52 3.43
C LEU A 58 -8.46 -7.00 4.12
N TYR A 59 -8.67 -6.60 5.38
CA TYR A 59 -9.73 -7.06 6.24
C TYR A 59 -10.76 -5.97 6.53
N PHE A 60 -12.06 -6.35 6.42
CA PHE A 60 -13.24 -5.56 6.78
C PHE A 60 -14.19 -6.31 7.70
N ASN A 61 -13.75 -7.42 8.30
CA ASN A 61 -14.61 -8.41 8.97
C ASN A 61 -14.48 -8.44 10.50
N GLY A 62 -13.82 -7.46 11.10
CA GLY A 62 -13.57 -7.40 12.54
C GLY A 62 -12.35 -8.18 13.00
N THR A 63 -11.62 -8.86 12.10
CA THR A 63 -10.35 -9.53 12.42
C THR A 63 -9.14 -8.62 12.16
N ASN A 64 -8.00 -8.98 12.69
CA ASN A 64 -6.73 -8.22 12.54
C ASN A 64 -6.82 -6.74 12.94
N GLY A 65 -7.78 -6.37 13.80
CA GLY A 65 -7.98 -4.99 14.23
C GLY A 65 -8.84 -4.15 13.28
N SER A 66 -9.40 -4.74 12.20
CA SER A 66 -10.39 -4.06 11.37
C SER A 66 -11.74 -3.92 12.11
N SER A 67 -12.54 -2.95 11.72
CA SER A 67 -13.94 -2.90 12.08
C SER A 67 -14.74 -3.97 11.30
N ASN A 68 -15.87 -4.41 11.86
CA ASN A 68 -16.79 -5.27 11.11
C ASN A 68 -17.73 -4.40 10.26
N TRP A 69 -17.52 -4.40 8.96
CA TRP A 69 -18.32 -3.68 7.99
C TRP A 69 -19.56 -4.49 7.61
N PHE A 70 -20.69 -3.82 7.45
CA PHE A 70 -21.94 -4.45 7.12
C PHE A 70 -22.09 -4.67 5.62
N VAL A 71 -22.26 -5.93 5.21
CA VAL A 71 -22.58 -6.33 3.83
C VAL A 71 -23.82 -7.22 3.90
N PRO A 72 -25.00 -6.67 3.68
CA PRO A 72 -26.24 -7.46 3.71
C PRO A 72 -26.31 -8.40 2.48
N ALA A 73 -27.11 -9.43 2.58
CA ALA A 73 -27.60 -10.13 1.40
C ALA A 73 -28.33 -9.14 0.47
N SER A 74 -28.19 -9.30 -0.84
CA SER A 74 -28.56 -8.34 -1.88
C SER A 74 -29.88 -7.57 -1.61
N GLY A 75 -29.90 -6.27 -1.89
CA GLY A 75 -31.11 -5.46 -1.97
C GLY A 75 -31.41 -4.52 -0.79
N THR A 76 -30.46 -4.32 0.14
CA THR A 76 -30.67 -3.38 1.26
C THR A 76 -29.87 -2.09 1.09
N THR A 77 -30.47 -0.96 1.52
CA THR A 77 -29.90 0.39 1.44
C THR A 77 -28.80 0.68 2.46
N ASN A 78 -28.44 -0.30 3.30
CA ASN A 78 -27.53 -0.10 4.43
C ASN A 78 -26.15 -0.73 4.22
N THR A 79 -25.83 -1.10 2.99
CA THR A 79 -24.52 -1.66 2.62
C THR A 79 -23.39 -0.69 2.95
N GLU A 80 -22.34 -1.21 3.57
CA GLU A 80 -21.13 -0.43 3.88
C GLU A 80 -19.96 -0.78 2.95
N LEU A 81 -19.97 -1.93 2.30
CA LEU A 81 -18.99 -2.33 1.29
C LEU A 81 -19.69 -2.67 -0.03
N ASN A 82 -19.13 -2.21 -1.13
CA ASN A 82 -19.62 -2.55 -2.47
C ASN A 82 -18.46 -2.65 -3.45
N ALA A 83 -18.50 -3.64 -4.34
CA ALA A 83 -17.59 -3.73 -5.45
C ALA A 83 -18.24 -3.07 -6.68
N PHE A 84 -17.55 -2.12 -7.28
CA PHE A 84 -17.98 -1.50 -8.53
C PHE A 84 -17.31 -2.21 -9.71
N ALA A 85 -18.09 -2.92 -10.49
CA ALA A 85 -17.68 -3.33 -11.83
C ALA A 85 -18.02 -2.22 -12.82
N GLY A 86 -17.06 -1.76 -13.61
CA GLY A 86 -17.30 -0.92 -14.78
C GLY A 86 -17.16 0.58 -14.58
N SER A 87 -17.02 1.22 -15.69
CA SER A 87 -16.88 2.62 -16.09
C SER A 87 -16.18 3.59 -15.15
N ASN A 88 -14.96 4.02 -15.54
CA ASN A 88 -14.25 5.20 -15.05
C ASN A 88 -13.56 5.08 -13.71
N VAL A 89 -13.17 3.91 -13.29
CA VAL A 89 -12.54 3.70 -12.01
C VAL A 89 -11.02 3.63 -12.12
N ASN A 90 -10.49 3.24 -13.27
CA ASN A 90 -9.06 3.12 -13.59
C ASN A 90 -8.64 4.00 -14.77
N THR A 91 -9.20 5.20 -14.91
CA THR A 91 -8.80 6.11 -15.98
C THR A 91 -7.48 6.84 -15.72
N THR A 92 -6.89 6.65 -14.55
CA THR A 92 -5.59 7.20 -14.19
C THR A 92 -4.43 6.27 -14.57
N ALA A 93 -4.50 5.65 -15.76
CA ALA A 93 -3.37 4.91 -16.35
C ALA A 93 -2.09 5.76 -16.49
N SER A 94 -2.16 7.05 -16.20
CA SER A 94 -1.05 7.99 -16.27
C SER A 94 -0.18 8.01 -15.00
N ASP A 95 -0.56 7.32 -13.94
CA ASP A 95 0.19 7.37 -12.68
C ASP A 95 1.37 6.40 -12.62
N GLY A 96 1.65 5.69 -13.72
CA GLY A 96 2.83 4.83 -13.84
C GLY A 96 2.79 3.61 -12.94
N THR A 97 1.63 3.21 -12.45
CA THR A 97 1.49 2.08 -11.57
C THR A 97 1.61 0.76 -12.32
N LEU A 98 2.14 -0.25 -11.64
CA LEU A 98 2.27 -1.62 -12.14
C LEU A 98 0.91 -2.30 -12.35
N LEU A 99 -0.15 -1.71 -11.82
CA LEU A 99 -1.49 -2.24 -11.84
C LEU A 99 -2.18 -1.72 -13.07
N SER A 100 -2.20 -2.56 -14.04
CA SER A 100 -2.94 -2.57 -15.31
C SER A 100 -3.43 -1.24 -15.88
N PRO A 101 -3.11 -0.94 -17.15
CA PRO A 101 -3.77 0.13 -17.88
C PRO A 101 -5.29 -0.10 -17.88
N ALA A 102 -6.04 0.99 -17.99
CA ALA A 102 -7.48 0.99 -18.10
C ALA A 102 -7.99 -0.11 -19.04
N THR A 103 -8.38 -1.23 -18.48
CA THR A 103 -9.09 -2.27 -19.21
C THR A 103 -10.59 -2.03 -19.06
N THR A 104 -11.32 -2.20 -20.11
CA THR A 104 -12.79 -2.21 -20.08
C THR A 104 -13.26 -3.25 -19.06
N GLY A 105 -13.91 -2.80 -17.99
CA GLY A 105 -14.32 -3.67 -16.89
C GLY A 105 -13.58 -3.42 -15.57
N SER A 106 -12.90 -2.30 -15.45
CA SER A 106 -12.23 -1.87 -14.22
C SER A 106 -13.18 -1.84 -13.03
N ALA A 107 -12.75 -2.35 -11.90
CA ALA A 107 -13.48 -2.32 -10.65
C ALA A 107 -12.69 -1.53 -9.60
N ALA A 108 -13.39 -0.94 -8.65
CA ALA A 108 -12.81 -0.39 -7.43
C ALA A 108 -13.62 -0.84 -6.25
N LEU A 109 -13.00 -0.92 -5.10
CA LEU A 109 -13.71 -1.18 -3.85
C LEU A 109 -14.37 0.10 -3.36
N ALA A 110 -15.68 0.09 -3.14
CA ALA A 110 -16.37 1.19 -2.49
C ALA A 110 -16.68 0.88 -1.03
N VAL A 111 -16.34 1.83 -0.17
CA VAL A 111 -16.81 1.92 1.21
C VAL A 111 -17.91 2.98 1.28
N LEU A 112 -19.02 2.66 1.93
CA LEU A 112 -20.24 3.47 1.97
C LEU A 112 -20.59 3.91 3.39
N GLY A 113 -21.31 5.02 3.52
CA GLY A 113 -21.71 5.60 4.80
C GLY A 113 -22.60 4.71 5.66
N GLY A 114 -23.34 3.77 5.04
CA GLY A 114 -24.16 2.79 5.74
C GLY A 114 -25.44 3.38 6.32
N LEU A 115 -26.02 2.72 7.33
CA LEU A 115 -27.29 3.10 7.94
C LEU A 115 -27.27 4.55 8.46
N GLY A 116 -28.30 5.31 8.11
CA GLY A 116 -28.41 6.72 8.49
C GLY A 116 -27.34 7.63 7.88
N GLY A 117 -26.51 7.12 6.96
CA GLY A 117 -25.48 7.90 6.27
C GLY A 117 -24.15 8.03 7.03
N THR A 118 -24.09 7.59 8.27
CA THR A 118 -22.93 7.82 9.15
C THR A 118 -22.43 6.57 9.90
N ALA A 119 -23.11 5.43 9.75
CA ALA A 119 -22.81 4.21 10.52
C ALA A 119 -21.38 3.67 10.29
N ALA A 120 -20.80 3.96 9.13
CA ALA A 120 -19.45 3.56 8.79
C ALA A 120 -18.38 4.59 9.15
N ASN A 121 -18.75 5.78 9.64
CA ASN A 121 -17.79 6.75 10.13
C ASN A 121 -17.06 6.21 11.37
N GLY A 122 -15.72 6.33 11.37
CA GLY A 122 -14.86 5.77 12.40
C GLY A 122 -14.51 4.29 12.19
N LYS A 123 -15.10 3.62 11.18
CA LYS A 123 -14.72 2.25 10.85
C LYS A 123 -13.39 2.23 10.11
N SER A 124 -12.65 1.14 10.34
CA SER A 124 -11.32 0.92 9.76
C SER A 124 -11.26 -0.35 8.93
N ALA A 125 -10.37 -0.35 7.96
CA ALA A 125 -9.89 -1.50 7.22
C ALA A 125 -8.41 -1.72 7.51
N VAL A 126 -7.96 -2.98 7.57
CA VAL A 126 -6.59 -3.33 7.93
C VAL A 126 -5.94 -4.17 6.84
N PHE A 127 -4.80 -3.72 6.38
CA PHE A 127 -3.90 -4.46 5.50
C PHE A 127 -2.88 -5.21 6.35
N THR A 128 -2.63 -6.48 6.02
CA THR A 128 -1.56 -7.27 6.61
C THR A 128 -0.64 -7.78 5.52
N PHE A 129 0.66 -7.73 5.74
CA PHE A 129 1.68 -8.13 4.78
C PHE A 129 3.02 -8.38 5.48
N ASN A 130 4.01 -8.87 4.76
CA ASN A 130 5.30 -9.23 5.32
C ASN A 130 6.39 -8.26 4.85
N MET A 131 7.07 -7.60 5.79
CA MET A 131 8.20 -6.71 5.56
C MET A 131 9.55 -7.33 5.93
N ALA A 132 9.62 -8.63 6.30
CA ALA A 132 10.90 -9.29 6.62
C ALA A 132 11.89 -9.15 5.46
N GLY A 133 13.10 -8.67 5.75
CA GLY A 133 14.15 -8.39 4.75
C GLY A 133 13.83 -7.22 3.82
N ARG A 134 12.95 -6.30 4.25
CA ARG A 134 12.56 -5.10 3.52
C ARG A 134 12.52 -3.90 4.46
N SER A 135 12.77 -2.72 3.90
CA SER A 135 12.78 -1.45 4.62
C SER A 135 12.08 -0.36 3.80
N ASN A 136 11.82 0.78 4.44
CA ASN A 136 11.32 1.98 3.79
C ASN A 136 10.02 1.75 3.02
N LEU A 137 8.95 1.35 3.71
CA LEU A 137 7.64 1.15 3.11
C LEU A 137 7.10 2.46 2.54
N ALA A 138 6.74 2.45 1.27
CA ALA A 138 6.00 3.52 0.59
C ALA A 138 4.60 3.01 0.22
N ILE A 139 3.58 3.86 0.40
CA ILE A 139 2.19 3.55 0.11
C ILE A 139 1.70 4.52 -0.96
N SER A 140 1.03 3.98 -1.98
CA SER A 140 0.32 4.77 -2.98
C SER A 140 -1.03 4.16 -3.30
N LEU A 141 -1.99 4.99 -3.70
CA LEU A 141 -3.33 4.57 -4.09
C LEU A 141 -4.00 5.63 -4.96
N THR A 142 -5.08 5.26 -5.60
CA THR A 142 -6.06 6.19 -6.14
C THR A 142 -7.36 6.10 -5.33
N ALA A 143 -8.03 7.22 -5.13
CA ALA A 143 -9.29 7.26 -4.40
C ALA A 143 -10.22 8.33 -4.98
N GLN A 144 -11.52 8.03 -4.98
CA GLN A 144 -12.58 8.95 -5.35
C GLN A 144 -13.62 8.98 -4.22
N ARG A 145 -14.29 10.10 -4.05
CA ARG A 145 -15.47 10.19 -3.17
C ARG A 145 -16.66 10.76 -3.91
N THR A 146 -17.86 10.40 -3.47
CA THR A 146 -19.05 11.18 -3.82
C THR A 146 -19.12 12.45 -2.95
N SER A 147 -19.96 13.41 -3.31
CA SER A 147 -20.12 14.66 -2.54
C SER A 147 -20.51 14.41 -1.08
N THR A 148 -21.26 13.35 -0.81
CA THR A 148 -21.71 12.91 0.52
C THR A 148 -20.88 11.76 1.10
N GLY A 149 -19.82 11.35 0.42
CA GLY A 149 -18.91 10.28 0.87
C GLY A 149 -17.92 10.75 1.92
N PHE A 150 -17.07 9.83 2.35
CA PHE A 150 -16.08 10.10 3.38
C PHE A 150 -15.13 11.22 2.97
N THR A 151 -14.97 12.18 3.86
CA THR A 151 -14.09 13.35 3.64
C THR A 151 -12.72 13.18 4.28
N THR A 152 -12.50 12.11 5.05
CA THR A 152 -11.21 11.84 5.69
C THR A 152 -10.84 10.37 5.61
N GLN A 153 -9.54 10.12 5.43
CA GLN A 153 -8.91 8.82 5.57
C GLN A 153 -7.68 9.01 6.46
N LEU A 154 -7.69 8.46 7.67
CA LEU A 154 -6.54 8.42 8.57
C LEU A 154 -5.80 7.10 8.36
N TRP A 155 -4.51 7.18 8.05
CA TRP A 155 -3.64 6.03 7.82
C TRP A 155 -2.65 5.87 8.96
N GLU A 156 -2.56 4.66 9.50
CA GLU A 156 -1.73 4.30 10.63
C GLU A 156 -1.06 2.95 10.38
N TYR A 157 0.09 2.71 11.03
CA TYR A 157 0.79 1.43 10.97
C TYR A 157 0.93 0.80 12.35
N SER A 158 1.13 -0.51 12.39
CA SER A 158 1.44 -1.29 13.58
C SER A 158 2.52 -2.33 13.26
N ALA A 159 3.54 -2.38 14.12
CA ALA A 159 4.63 -3.36 14.06
C ALA A 159 4.46 -4.51 15.07
N ASP A 160 3.39 -4.51 15.87
CA ASP A 160 3.17 -5.41 16.99
C ASP A 160 1.83 -6.17 16.90
N GLY A 161 1.40 -6.46 15.68
CA GLY A 161 0.19 -7.22 15.45
C GLY A 161 -1.11 -6.46 15.74
N GLY A 162 -1.08 -5.12 15.67
CA GLY A 162 -2.26 -4.27 15.86
C GLY A 162 -2.53 -3.86 17.31
N ASN A 163 -1.60 -4.08 18.23
CA ASN A 163 -1.73 -3.65 19.63
C ASN A 163 -1.52 -2.14 19.77
N ASN A 164 -0.52 -1.60 19.06
CA ASN A 164 -0.25 -0.17 19.03
C ASN A 164 -0.27 0.34 17.59
N TRP A 165 -0.86 1.54 17.38
CA TRP A 165 -0.97 2.18 16.09
C TRP A 165 -0.29 3.54 16.07
N PHE A 166 0.50 3.78 15.02
CA PHE A 166 1.29 5.00 14.83
C PHE A 166 0.84 5.70 13.55
N ASN A 167 0.75 7.01 13.59
CA ASN A 167 0.27 7.81 12.46
C ASN A 167 1.26 7.77 11.28
N ILE A 168 0.75 7.48 10.08
CA ILE A 168 1.45 7.67 8.80
C ILE A 168 1.08 9.05 8.22
N GLY A 169 -0.21 9.38 8.25
CA GLY A 169 -0.76 10.60 7.69
C GLY A 169 -2.24 10.49 7.38
N SER A 170 -2.78 11.48 6.70
CA SER A 170 -4.20 11.49 6.31
C SER A 170 -4.40 12.09 4.94
N PHE A 171 -5.46 11.63 4.24
CA PHE A 171 -5.98 12.28 3.07
C PHE A 171 -7.34 12.91 3.40
N ALA A 172 -7.52 14.15 2.93
CA ALA A 172 -8.78 14.88 3.08
C ALA A 172 -9.53 14.96 1.74
N GLY A 173 -10.85 15.04 1.79
CA GLY A 173 -11.66 15.38 0.64
C GLY A 173 -11.42 16.83 0.23
N GLY A 174 -11.29 17.08 -1.07
CA GLY A 174 -10.99 18.42 -1.55
C GLY A 174 -11.15 18.57 -3.06
N THR A 175 -10.66 19.68 -3.58
CA THR A 175 -10.67 20.04 -5.00
C THR A 175 -9.28 20.25 -5.58
N THR A 176 -8.24 20.14 -4.75
CA THR A 176 -6.84 20.31 -5.14
C THR A 176 -6.11 18.98 -5.31
N ALA A 177 -4.99 18.97 -6.01
CA ALA A 177 -4.15 17.79 -6.12
C ALA A 177 -3.74 17.27 -4.73
N GLY A 178 -3.60 15.94 -4.59
CA GLY A 178 -3.27 15.30 -3.31
C GLY A 178 -4.46 15.17 -2.34
N THR A 179 -5.68 15.53 -2.75
CA THR A 179 -6.91 15.33 -1.97
C THR A 179 -7.82 14.31 -2.64
N ILE A 180 -8.73 13.70 -1.86
CA ILE A 180 -9.73 12.76 -2.39
C ILE A 180 -10.82 13.57 -3.11
N ARG A 181 -10.84 13.50 -4.43
CA ARG A 181 -11.74 14.26 -5.29
C ARG A 181 -12.98 13.47 -5.67
N THR A 182 -13.90 14.12 -6.34
CA THR A 182 -15.12 13.49 -6.87
C THR A 182 -14.91 12.78 -8.21
N SER A 183 -13.72 12.86 -8.80
CA SER A 183 -13.31 12.17 -10.02
C SER A 183 -11.96 11.50 -9.82
N PHE A 184 -11.79 10.25 -10.24
CA PHE A 184 -10.49 9.57 -10.22
C PHE A 184 -9.45 10.27 -11.09
N ALA A 185 -9.87 10.71 -12.28
CA ALA A 185 -8.97 11.40 -13.21
C ALA A 185 -8.34 12.66 -12.60
N ASP A 186 -9.09 13.34 -11.74
CA ASP A 186 -8.62 14.55 -11.07
C ASP A 186 -7.84 14.26 -9.79
N THR A 187 -8.07 13.12 -9.14
CA THR A 187 -7.41 12.76 -7.88
C THR A 187 -5.91 12.53 -8.09
N GLY A 188 -5.56 11.89 -9.21
CA GLY A 188 -4.19 11.42 -9.41
C GLY A 188 -3.80 10.35 -8.38
N THR A 189 -2.50 10.13 -8.23
CA THR A 189 -1.96 9.24 -7.22
C THR A 189 -1.86 9.94 -5.87
N LEU A 190 -2.50 9.36 -4.86
CA LEU A 190 -2.29 9.71 -3.45
C LEU A 190 -1.14 8.86 -2.91
N SER A 191 -0.19 9.46 -2.21
CA SER A 191 0.97 8.73 -1.70
C SER A 191 1.45 9.28 -0.37
N PHE A 192 2.03 8.39 0.44
CA PHE A 192 2.82 8.75 1.60
C PHE A 192 4.31 8.58 1.29
N ALA A 193 5.13 9.46 1.82
CA ALA A 193 6.58 9.30 1.79
C ALA A 193 6.98 7.97 2.44
N ALA A 194 8.07 7.38 1.97
CA ALA A 194 8.59 6.15 2.56
C ALA A 194 8.94 6.36 4.05
N PHE A 195 8.60 5.37 4.87
CA PHE A 195 8.85 5.38 6.33
C PHE A 195 9.42 4.05 6.80
N SER A 196 10.15 4.08 7.91
CA SER A 196 10.91 2.94 8.45
C SER A 196 10.21 2.19 9.60
N GLY A 197 9.03 2.64 10.02
CA GLY A 197 8.36 2.06 11.19
C GLY A 197 7.96 0.59 11.06
N LEU A 198 8.03 0.02 9.86
CA LEU A 198 7.74 -1.38 9.57
C LEU A 198 8.94 -2.16 9.01
N ASP A 199 10.16 -1.60 9.09
CA ASP A 199 11.36 -2.26 8.58
C ASP A 199 11.57 -3.62 9.26
N GLY A 200 11.76 -4.67 8.48
CA GLY A 200 12.00 -6.03 8.95
C GLY A 200 10.81 -6.73 9.62
N VAL A 201 9.65 -6.11 9.75
CA VAL A 201 8.48 -6.65 10.48
C VAL A 201 7.77 -7.72 9.65
N ALA A 202 7.71 -8.96 10.18
CA ALA A 202 7.06 -10.08 9.47
C ALA A 202 5.53 -10.00 9.46
N ASP A 203 4.89 -9.50 10.53
CA ASP A 203 3.44 -9.24 10.62
C ASP A 203 3.19 -7.74 10.63
N ALA A 204 3.54 -7.09 9.52
CA ALA A 204 3.34 -5.67 9.33
C ALA A 204 1.86 -5.38 9.06
N ARG A 205 1.32 -4.32 9.70
CA ARG A 205 -0.07 -3.91 9.50
C ARG A 205 -0.15 -2.43 9.20
N VAL A 206 -1.07 -2.10 8.29
CA VAL A 206 -1.47 -0.73 7.99
C VAL A 206 -2.98 -0.66 8.11
N ARG A 207 -3.50 0.39 8.75
CA ARG A 207 -4.92 0.62 8.93
C ARG A 207 -5.31 1.93 8.25
N VAL A 208 -6.47 1.94 7.59
CA VAL A 208 -7.14 3.16 7.16
C VAL A 208 -8.49 3.29 7.89
N THR A 209 -8.72 4.43 8.54
CA THR A 209 -9.97 4.78 9.20
C THR A 209 -10.68 5.88 8.41
N PHE A 210 -11.98 5.66 8.13
CA PHE A 210 -12.79 6.52 7.29
C PHE A 210 -13.71 7.41 8.13
N GLY A 211 -13.87 8.69 7.71
CA GLY A 211 -14.73 9.62 8.43
C GLY A 211 -15.38 10.66 7.53
N GLY A 212 -16.48 11.26 8.00
CA GLY A 212 -17.14 12.39 7.37
C GLY A 212 -18.14 12.05 6.25
N ALA A 213 -18.60 10.81 6.14
CA ALA A 213 -19.74 10.46 5.29
C ALA A 213 -21.03 11.06 5.88
N THR A 214 -21.95 11.50 5.00
CA THR A 214 -23.22 12.17 5.38
C THR A 214 -24.46 11.54 4.76
N ALA A 215 -24.29 10.55 3.87
CA ALA A 215 -25.40 9.81 3.26
C ALA A 215 -25.09 8.31 3.19
N SER A 216 -26.12 7.46 3.26
CA SER A 216 -25.96 6.00 3.21
C SER A 216 -25.31 5.50 1.91
N SER A 217 -25.57 6.15 0.79
CA SER A 217 -24.93 5.90 -0.51
C SER A 217 -23.66 6.71 -0.73
N GLY A 218 -23.32 7.62 0.19
CA GLY A 218 -22.08 8.39 0.16
C GLY A 218 -20.91 7.46 0.27
N ASN A 219 -19.98 7.52 -0.70
CA ASN A 219 -18.90 6.52 -0.77
C ASN A 219 -17.53 7.13 -1.03
N ASN A 220 -16.52 6.38 -0.63
CA ASN A 220 -15.18 6.43 -1.20
C ASN A 220 -14.94 5.17 -2.00
N ARG A 221 -14.33 5.33 -3.15
CA ARG A 221 -13.83 4.26 -3.97
C ARG A 221 -12.32 4.23 -3.85
N LEU A 222 -11.77 3.05 -3.63
CA LEU A 222 -10.35 2.81 -3.50
C LEU A 222 -9.89 1.91 -4.63
N ASP A 223 -8.76 2.24 -5.21
CA ASP A 223 -8.18 1.48 -6.30
C ASP A 223 -6.65 1.61 -6.32
N ASN A 224 -5.99 0.67 -6.98
CA ASN A 224 -4.54 0.68 -7.18
C ASN A 224 -3.75 0.93 -5.89
N ILE A 225 -4.18 0.29 -4.79
CA ILE A 225 -3.46 0.38 -3.51
C ILE A 225 -2.19 -0.43 -3.62
N GLN A 226 -1.04 0.20 -3.42
CA GLN A 226 0.27 -0.42 -3.55
C GLN A 226 1.12 -0.16 -2.32
N PHE A 227 1.77 -1.21 -1.87
CA PHE A 227 2.81 -1.19 -0.85
C PHE A 227 4.13 -1.59 -1.50
N ASN A 228 5.06 -0.64 -1.57
CA ASN A 228 6.39 -0.83 -2.14
C ASN A 228 7.44 -0.66 -1.06
N ALA A 229 8.51 -1.46 -1.10
CA ALA A 229 9.59 -1.40 -0.14
C ALA A 229 10.94 -1.64 -0.80
N VAL A 230 11.99 -1.25 -0.12
CA VAL A 230 13.37 -1.51 -0.55
C VAL A 230 13.82 -2.83 0.08
N PRO A 231 14.33 -3.81 -0.71
CA PRO A 231 14.95 -5.00 -0.15
C PRO A 231 16.16 -4.61 0.71
N GLU A 232 16.32 -5.24 1.86
CA GLU A 232 17.54 -5.08 2.64
C GLU A 232 18.70 -5.82 1.95
N PRO A 233 19.92 -5.26 1.92
CA PRO A 233 21.09 -5.96 1.43
C PRO A 233 21.25 -7.28 2.21
N SER A 234 21.31 -8.40 1.52
CA SER A 234 21.48 -9.68 2.19
C SER A 234 22.80 -9.68 2.97
N SER A 235 22.78 -10.20 4.19
CA SER A 235 23.98 -10.34 5.05
C SER A 235 25.13 -11.05 4.31
N SER A 236 24.83 -11.95 3.39
CA SER A 236 25.79 -12.62 2.52
C SER A 236 26.55 -11.68 1.59
N VAL A 237 25.85 -10.67 1.02
CA VAL A 237 26.51 -9.67 0.15
C VAL A 237 27.42 -8.77 0.98
N LEU A 238 26.97 -8.34 2.16
CA LEU A 238 27.79 -7.55 3.09
C LEU A 238 29.01 -8.35 3.58
N MET A 239 28.83 -9.63 3.89
CA MET A 239 29.93 -10.52 4.30
C MET A 239 30.93 -10.73 3.17
N LEU A 240 30.46 -10.91 1.93
CA LEU A 240 31.34 -11.08 0.75
C LEU A 240 32.15 -9.81 0.46
N LEU A 241 31.53 -8.65 0.57
CA LEU A 241 32.21 -7.36 0.42
C LEU A 241 33.25 -7.14 1.54
N GLY A 242 32.88 -7.46 2.78
CA GLY A 242 33.81 -7.40 3.92
C GLY A 242 34.99 -8.35 3.80
N ALA A 243 34.75 -9.60 3.40
CA ALA A 243 35.80 -10.58 3.16
C ALA A 243 36.71 -10.17 1.99
N GLY A 244 36.16 -9.68 0.89
CA GLY A 244 36.91 -9.15 -0.25
C GLY A 244 37.80 -7.97 0.13
N ALA A 245 37.30 -7.05 0.94
CA ALA A 245 38.11 -5.93 1.44
C ALA A 245 39.30 -6.40 2.32
N LEU A 246 39.05 -7.37 3.22
CA LEU A 246 40.08 -7.93 4.08
C LEU A 246 41.21 -8.66 3.27
N VAL A 247 40.82 -9.43 2.24
CA VAL A 247 41.77 -10.09 1.34
C VAL A 247 42.59 -9.08 0.55
N GLY A 248 41.92 -8.02 0.06
CA GLY A 248 42.56 -6.90 -0.64
C GLY A 248 43.63 -6.20 0.22
N ILE A 249 43.28 -5.88 1.47
CA ILE A 249 44.23 -5.25 2.41
C ILE A 249 45.43 -6.17 2.72
N ARG A 250 45.17 -7.47 2.90
CA ARG A 250 46.26 -8.45 3.15
C ARG A 250 47.21 -8.61 1.98
N SER A 251 46.69 -8.59 0.75
CA SER A 251 47.50 -8.70 -0.47
C SER A 251 48.39 -7.47 -0.68
N LEU A 252 47.88 -6.28 -0.33
CA LEU A 252 48.63 -5.03 -0.42
C LEU A 252 49.78 -4.97 0.61
N ARG A 253 49.55 -5.46 1.85
CA ARG A 253 50.62 -5.52 2.89
C ARG A 253 51.76 -6.47 2.52
N ARG A 254 51.47 -7.60 1.84
CA ARG A 254 52.48 -8.55 1.40
C ARG A 254 53.41 -8.03 0.27
N LYS A 255 52.99 -7.02 -0.50
CA LYS A 255 53.79 -6.41 -1.56
C LYS A 255 54.68 -5.28 -1.05
N GLN A 256 54.56 -4.89 0.22
CA GLN A 256 55.36 -3.81 0.83
C GLN A 256 56.43 -4.31 1.80
N SER A 257 56.49 -5.61 2.06
CA SER A 257 57.55 -6.32 2.80
C SER A 257 58.43 -7.10 1.80
#